data_0b163f25a583c058dfff96278bdffd90
#
_entry.id   0b163f25a583c058dfff96278bdffd90
#
_cell.length_a   1.000
_cell.length_b   1.000
_cell.length_c   1.000
_cell.angle_alpha   90.00
_cell.angle_beta   90.00
_cell.angle_gamma   90.00
#
_symmetry.space_group_name_H-M   'P 1'
#
loop_
_entity.id
_entity.type
_entity.pdbx_description
1 polymer ?
#
loop_
_entity_poly.entity_id
_entity_poly.type
_entity_poly.pdbx_seq_one_letter_code
_entity_poly.pdbx_strand_id
1 'polypeptide(L)'
;VQLIDEAITQGCKSISISTNGDTGFDEVFAKAQEKGVPIVSVDSSASADYRVTHNNQASTEDIGAMQVRAAVLQVLGVAYDPEDVTMEKTVEAALADYDGDEIRLGVLSAGIDTPVQNGWIAVMEQELQKDIYKGKVSPELNKKYGDDEATKSTTQAQAFLAENNVDAIISPTTVGIAAAGEVLTQAKSDIKLTGL
;
A
#
# COMPACT_ATOMS: atom_id res chain seq x y z
N VAL A 1 -21.15 -1.61 7.78
CA VAL A 1 -22.37 -0.92 8.21
C VAL A 1 -23.10 -1.73 9.27
N GLN A 2 -23.55 -2.96 8.98
CA GLN A 2 -24.35 -3.77 9.90
C GLN A 2 -23.70 -3.96 11.29
N LEU A 3 -22.41 -4.31 11.37
CA LEU A 3 -21.71 -4.49 12.65
C LEU A 3 -21.67 -3.20 13.49
N ILE A 4 -21.58 -2.04 12.84
CA ILE A 4 -21.62 -0.74 13.53
C ILE A 4 -22.99 -0.52 14.14
N ASP A 5 -24.04 -0.80 13.39
CA ASP A 5 -25.44 -0.66 13.84
C ASP A 5 -25.75 -1.59 15.01
N GLU A 6 -25.26 -2.82 14.95
CA GLU A 6 -25.35 -3.80 16.04
C GLU A 6 -24.61 -3.30 17.29
N ALA A 7 -23.37 -2.78 17.15
CA ALA A 7 -22.61 -2.24 18.26
C ALA A 7 -23.34 -1.07 18.95
N ILE A 8 -23.92 -0.16 18.18
CA ILE A 8 -24.71 0.95 18.70
C ILE A 8 -25.94 0.41 19.47
N THR A 9 -26.64 -0.56 18.90
CA THR A 9 -27.84 -1.17 19.47
C THR A 9 -27.53 -1.93 20.77
N GLN A 10 -26.39 -2.58 20.86
CA GLN A 10 -25.91 -3.27 22.07
C GLN A 10 -25.40 -2.31 23.16
N GLY A 11 -25.37 -1.01 22.89
CA GLY A 11 -25.02 0.01 23.88
C GLY A 11 -23.52 0.17 24.08
N CYS A 12 -22.71 -0.09 23.06
CA CYS A 12 -21.28 0.24 23.07
C CYS A 12 -21.08 1.72 23.39
N LYS A 13 -20.05 2.04 24.16
CA LYS A 13 -19.77 3.41 24.60
C LYS A 13 -18.83 4.18 23.65
N SER A 14 -18.14 3.47 22.78
CA SER A 14 -17.32 4.00 21.70
C SER A 14 -17.12 2.92 20.64
N ILE A 15 -16.80 3.32 19.42
CA ILE A 15 -16.49 2.42 18.30
C ILE A 15 -15.12 2.80 17.74
N SER A 16 -14.20 1.83 17.71
CA SER A 16 -12.95 1.95 16.97
C SER A 16 -13.09 1.18 15.67
N ILE A 17 -12.74 1.81 14.53
CA ILE A 17 -12.99 1.25 13.20
C ILE A 17 -11.86 1.56 12.22
N SER A 18 -11.58 0.61 11.33
CA SER A 18 -10.89 0.79 10.07
C SER A 18 -11.89 0.53 8.95
N THR A 19 -12.05 1.47 8.01
CA THR A 19 -13.06 1.38 6.95
C THR A 19 -12.43 0.92 5.64
N ASN A 20 -13.09 0.02 4.91
CA ASN A 20 -12.63 -0.44 3.60
C ASN A 20 -13.04 0.49 2.45
N GLY A 21 -13.53 1.68 2.75
CA GLY A 21 -13.96 2.71 1.80
C GLY A 21 -14.46 3.95 2.52
N ASP A 22 -14.61 5.04 1.79
CA ASP A 22 -15.05 6.35 2.31
C ASP A 22 -16.54 6.63 2.09
N THR A 23 -17.27 5.72 1.45
CA THR A 23 -18.69 5.89 1.15
C THR A 23 -19.56 4.82 1.80
N GLY A 24 -20.82 5.13 2.01
CA GLY A 24 -21.83 4.18 2.51
C GLY A 24 -21.87 4.02 4.03
N PHE A 25 -21.12 4.84 4.79
CA PHE A 25 -21.11 4.80 6.26
C PHE A 25 -21.85 5.97 6.92
N ASP A 26 -22.17 7.04 6.17
CA ASP A 26 -22.68 8.30 6.71
C ASP A 26 -23.92 8.12 7.58
N GLU A 27 -24.87 7.30 7.13
CA GLU A 27 -26.11 7.05 7.86
C GLU A 27 -25.87 6.38 9.22
N VAL A 28 -25.01 5.35 9.26
CA VAL A 28 -24.71 4.64 10.50
C VAL A 28 -23.81 5.45 11.43
N PHE A 29 -22.95 6.29 10.88
CA PHE A 29 -22.12 7.21 11.67
C PHE A 29 -22.94 8.34 12.26
N ALA A 30 -23.89 8.92 11.51
CA ALA A 30 -24.85 9.90 12.03
C ALA A 30 -25.67 9.30 13.19
N LYS A 31 -26.14 8.07 13.05
CA LYS A 31 -26.84 7.34 14.12
C LYS A 31 -25.96 7.18 15.38
N ALA A 32 -24.66 6.88 15.23
CA ALA A 32 -23.74 6.82 16.36
C ALA A 32 -23.63 8.17 17.07
N GLN A 33 -23.47 9.26 16.32
CA GLN A 33 -23.44 10.63 16.85
C GLN A 33 -24.73 10.97 17.64
N GLU A 34 -25.90 10.70 17.07
CA GLU A 34 -27.18 10.94 17.73
C GLU A 34 -27.30 10.17 19.06
N LYS A 35 -26.71 8.99 19.15
CA LYS A 35 -26.68 8.16 20.36
C LYS A 35 -25.54 8.52 21.32
N GLY A 36 -24.71 9.50 20.97
CA GLY A 36 -23.56 9.90 21.78
C GLY A 36 -22.45 8.84 21.82
N VAL A 37 -22.35 7.98 20.81
CA VAL A 37 -21.33 6.96 20.65
C VAL A 37 -20.19 7.52 19.79
N PRO A 38 -19.03 7.90 20.37
CA PRO A 38 -17.91 8.44 19.62
C PRO A 38 -17.29 7.38 18.71
N ILE A 39 -16.90 7.83 17.51
CA ILE A 39 -16.18 7.00 16.53
C ILE A 39 -14.71 7.44 16.49
N VAL A 40 -13.81 6.48 16.60
CA VAL A 40 -12.37 6.63 16.42
C VAL A 40 -11.95 5.78 15.23
N SER A 41 -11.31 6.38 14.24
CA SER A 41 -10.76 5.59 13.14
C SER A 41 -9.26 5.32 13.32
N VAL A 42 -8.83 4.16 12.86
CA VAL A 42 -7.45 3.67 12.91
C VAL A 42 -7.08 3.14 11.54
N ASP A 43 -5.88 3.39 11.08
CA ASP A 43 -5.39 2.95 9.76
C ASP A 43 -6.20 3.58 8.62
N SER A 44 -7.25 2.94 8.13
CA SER A 44 -8.17 3.54 7.17
C SER A 44 -9.14 4.51 7.84
N SER A 45 -9.23 5.70 7.26
CA SER A 45 -9.95 6.84 7.85
C SER A 45 -11.46 6.72 7.67
N ALA A 46 -12.23 6.93 8.73
CA ALA A 46 -13.64 7.31 8.63
C ALA A 46 -13.77 8.80 8.30
N SER A 47 -14.93 9.23 7.77
CA SER A 47 -15.21 10.64 7.46
C SER A 47 -14.93 11.55 8.67
N ALA A 48 -14.29 12.69 8.42
CA ALA A 48 -13.95 13.68 9.44
C ALA A 48 -15.20 14.31 10.11
N ASP A 49 -16.36 14.30 9.43
CA ASP A 49 -17.61 14.84 9.92
C ASP A 49 -18.20 14.03 11.07
N TYR A 50 -17.82 12.76 11.18
CA TYR A 50 -18.40 11.82 12.16
C TYR A 50 -17.43 11.29 13.19
N ARG A 51 -16.12 11.29 12.90
CA ARG A 51 -15.09 10.78 13.84
C ARG A 51 -14.65 11.84 14.82
N VAL A 52 -14.31 11.42 16.03
CA VAL A 52 -13.68 12.28 17.05
C VAL A 52 -12.19 12.46 16.81
N THR A 53 -11.54 11.39 16.34
CA THR A 53 -10.11 11.38 16.04
C THR A 53 -9.78 10.25 15.06
N HIS A 54 -8.61 10.39 14.43
CA HIS A 54 -8.01 9.38 13.58
C HIS A 54 -6.59 9.09 14.05
N ASN A 55 -6.26 7.83 14.20
CA ASN A 55 -4.90 7.40 14.48
C ASN A 55 -4.29 6.82 13.20
N ASN A 56 -3.39 7.57 12.60
CA ASN A 56 -2.58 7.11 11.48
C ASN A 56 -1.26 6.53 12.02
N GLN A 57 -0.88 5.33 11.59
CA GLN A 57 0.33 4.62 12.05
C GLN A 57 1.60 5.28 11.53
N ALA A 58 1.55 5.76 10.29
CA ALA A 58 2.61 6.52 9.64
C ALA A 58 1.99 7.46 8.59
N SER A 59 2.75 8.44 8.10
CA SER A 59 2.24 9.33 7.07
C SER A 59 2.05 8.59 5.74
N THR A 60 1.05 9.00 4.97
CA THR A 60 0.83 8.47 3.61
C THR A 60 2.05 8.69 2.73
N GLU A 61 2.68 9.84 2.90
CA GLU A 61 3.89 10.26 2.20
C GLU A 61 5.07 9.33 2.50
N ASP A 62 5.31 9.03 3.78
CA ASP A 62 6.40 8.13 4.16
C ASP A 62 6.16 6.71 3.65
N ILE A 63 4.95 6.17 3.85
CA ILE A 63 4.63 4.80 3.41
C ILE A 63 4.80 4.65 1.90
N GLY A 64 4.25 5.56 1.10
CA GLY A 64 4.35 5.50 -0.35
C GLY A 64 5.79 5.61 -0.85
N ALA A 65 6.54 6.60 -0.36
CA ALA A 65 7.92 6.82 -0.77
C ALA A 65 8.85 5.66 -0.35
N MET A 66 8.72 5.18 0.90
CA MET A 66 9.57 4.12 1.41
C MET A 66 9.35 2.78 0.70
N GLN A 67 8.15 2.46 0.26
CA GLN A 67 7.89 1.24 -0.52
C GLN A 67 8.60 1.26 -1.88
N VAL A 68 8.62 2.40 -2.57
CA VAL A 68 9.42 2.57 -3.81
C VAL A 68 10.90 2.39 -3.54
N ARG A 69 11.42 3.08 -2.51
CA ARG A 69 12.84 3.04 -2.15
C ARG A 69 13.28 1.62 -1.77
N ALA A 70 12.47 0.93 -0.96
CA ALA A 70 12.74 -0.46 -0.60
C ALA A 70 12.75 -1.40 -1.81
N ALA A 71 11.82 -1.24 -2.76
CA ALA A 71 11.78 -2.02 -3.98
C ALA A 71 13.04 -1.81 -4.84
N VAL A 72 13.44 -0.56 -5.03
CA VAL A 72 14.65 -0.19 -5.80
C VAL A 72 15.90 -0.77 -5.15
N LEU A 73 16.08 -0.60 -3.82
CA LEU A 73 17.23 -1.16 -3.11
C LEU A 73 17.30 -2.68 -3.20
N GLN A 74 16.16 -3.37 -3.14
CA GLN A 74 16.11 -4.82 -3.32
C GLN A 74 16.53 -5.25 -4.72
N VAL A 75 16.11 -4.55 -5.78
CA VAL A 75 16.54 -4.82 -7.15
C VAL A 75 18.05 -4.63 -7.28
N LEU A 76 18.58 -3.56 -6.69
CA LEU A 76 20.01 -3.24 -6.72
C LEU A 76 20.85 -4.15 -5.79
N GLY A 77 20.23 -4.96 -4.93
CA GLY A 77 20.92 -5.80 -3.95
C GLY A 77 21.62 -4.99 -2.85
N VAL A 78 21.18 -3.78 -2.58
CA VAL A 78 21.73 -2.88 -1.55
C VAL A 78 21.01 -3.11 -0.23
N ALA A 79 21.79 -3.29 0.83
CA ALA A 79 21.24 -3.49 2.17
C ALA A 79 20.65 -2.20 2.75
N TYR A 80 19.61 -2.35 3.56
CA TYR A 80 19.03 -1.26 4.34
C TYR A 80 20.06 -0.70 5.34
N ASP A 81 20.16 0.63 5.39
CA ASP A 81 20.92 1.35 6.41
C ASP A 81 20.00 1.80 7.54
N PRO A 82 20.16 1.28 8.77
CA PRO A 82 19.32 1.65 9.92
C PRO A 82 19.42 3.13 10.32
N GLU A 83 20.49 3.82 9.92
CA GLU A 83 20.67 5.25 10.19
C GLU A 83 19.93 6.14 9.17
N ASP A 84 19.65 5.61 7.98
CA ASP A 84 18.82 6.26 6.95
C ASP A 84 17.38 5.73 6.97
N VAL A 85 16.64 6.10 8.00
CA VAL A 85 15.26 5.61 8.26
C VAL A 85 14.35 5.74 7.05
N THR A 86 14.53 6.78 6.25
CA THR A 86 13.73 7.03 5.04
C THR A 86 14.26 6.35 3.79
N MET A 87 15.44 5.74 3.85
CA MET A 87 16.16 5.13 2.73
C MET A 87 16.50 6.11 1.58
N GLU A 88 16.30 7.41 1.76
CA GLU A 88 16.44 8.40 0.69
C GLU A 88 17.91 8.55 0.24
N LYS A 89 18.82 8.73 1.20
CA LYS A 89 20.26 8.86 0.92
C LYS A 89 20.83 7.55 0.38
N THR A 90 20.37 6.42 0.90
CA THR A 90 20.83 5.10 0.47
C THR A 90 20.44 4.85 -0.98
N VAL A 91 19.20 5.17 -1.37
CA VAL A 91 18.74 5.06 -2.76
C VAL A 91 19.49 6.03 -3.68
N GLU A 92 19.66 7.28 -3.26
CA GLU A 92 20.41 8.28 -4.04
C GLU A 92 21.84 7.80 -4.34
N ALA A 93 22.53 7.32 -3.31
CA ALA A 93 23.89 6.78 -3.46
C ALA A 93 23.92 5.52 -4.35
N ALA A 94 22.97 4.60 -4.16
CA ALA A 94 22.90 3.36 -4.95
C ALA A 94 22.60 3.63 -6.43
N LEU A 95 21.74 4.61 -6.71
CA LEU A 95 21.39 4.99 -8.08
C LEU A 95 22.47 5.88 -8.73
N ALA A 96 23.31 6.59 -7.97
CA ALA A 96 24.32 7.49 -8.54
C ALA A 96 25.21 6.76 -9.55
N ASP A 97 25.70 5.57 -9.20
CA ASP A 97 26.61 4.76 -10.00
C ASP A 97 25.92 3.66 -10.82
N TYR A 98 24.56 3.62 -10.79
CA TYR A 98 23.82 2.60 -11.53
C TYR A 98 23.82 2.88 -13.03
N ASP A 99 24.30 1.92 -13.82
CA ASP A 99 24.41 1.96 -15.28
C ASP A 99 23.70 0.77 -15.97
N GLY A 100 22.87 0.03 -15.20
CA GLY A 100 22.10 -1.11 -15.71
C GLY A 100 20.86 -0.69 -16.48
N ASP A 101 20.05 -1.70 -16.84
CA ASP A 101 18.76 -1.50 -17.50
C ASP A 101 17.77 -0.75 -16.60
N GLU A 102 16.81 -0.05 -17.21
CA GLU A 102 15.78 0.68 -16.48
C GLU A 102 14.96 -0.26 -15.58
N ILE A 103 14.95 0.01 -14.26
CA ILE A 103 14.22 -0.76 -13.26
C ILE A 103 12.71 -0.49 -13.41
N ARG A 104 11.91 -1.54 -13.48
CA ARG A 104 10.45 -1.48 -13.66
C ARG A 104 9.75 -2.00 -12.42
N LEU A 105 8.82 -1.22 -11.88
CA LEU A 105 8.10 -1.56 -10.66
C LEU A 105 6.63 -1.91 -10.95
N GLY A 106 6.16 -2.97 -10.31
CA GLY A 106 4.76 -3.34 -10.30
C GLY A 106 4.13 -3.08 -8.92
N VAL A 107 2.83 -2.84 -8.90
CA VAL A 107 2.04 -2.74 -7.67
C VAL A 107 0.90 -3.75 -7.70
N LEU A 108 0.87 -4.64 -6.70
CA LEU A 108 -0.27 -5.54 -6.46
C LEU A 108 -1.08 -5.01 -5.28
N SER A 109 -2.08 -4.21 -5.59
CA SER A 109 -2.96 -3.58 -4.60
C SER A 109 -4.19 -4.45 -4.31
N ALA A 110 -4.94 -4.10 -3.25
CA ALA A 110 -6.24 -4.68 -2.96
C ALA A 110 -7.26 -4.29 -4.04
N GLY A 111 -8.10 -3.34 -3.79
CA GLY A 111 -9.13 -2.90 -4.74
C GLY A 111 -8.76 -1.60 -5.45
N ILE A 112 -9.35 -1.41 -6.63
CA ILE A 112 -9.17 -0.18 -7.40
C ILE A 112 -9.72 1.06 -6.64
N ASP A 113 -10.70 0.85 -5.78
CA ASP A 113 -11.35 1.89 -4.99
C ASP A 113 -10.94 1.88 -3.51
N THR A 114 -9.74 1.35 -3.17
CA THR A 114 -9.23 1.33 -1.80
C THR A 114 -8.50 2.64 -1.49
N PRO A 115 -9.12 3.60 -0.74
CA PRO A 115 -8.62 4.97 -0.66
C PRO A 115 -7.23 5.08 -0.05
N VAL A 116 -6.96 4.33 1.02
CA VAL A 116 -5.67 4.38 1.71
C VAL A 116 -4.54 3.89 0.80
N GLN A 117 -4.75 2.79 0.08
CA GLN A 117 -3.74 2.26 -0.85
C GLN A 117 -3.59 3.15 -2.09
N ASN A 118 -4.67 3.72 -2.59
CA ASN A 118 -4.61 4.69 -3.68
C ASN A 118 -3.83 5.95 -3.28
N GLY A 119 -3.93 6.39 -2.01
CA GLY A 119 -3.09 7.46 -1.47
C GLY A 119 -1.61 7.10 -1.50
N TRP A 120 -1.22 5.89 -1.07
CA TRP A 120 0.17 5.43 -1.13
C TRP A 120 0.67 5.29 -2.58
N ILE A 121 -0.15 4.74 -3.48
CA ILE A 121 0.19 4.61 -4.91
C ILE A 121 0.42 6.00 -5.55
N ALA A 122 -0.41 6.98 -5.23
CA ALA A 122 -0.20 8.35 -5.72
C ALA A 122 1.13 8.94 -5.23
N VAL A 123 1.54 8.66 -4.00
CA VAL A 123 2.86 9.06 -3.49
C VAL A 123 3.99 8.27 -4.17
N MET A 124 3.82 6.96 -4.42
CA MET A 124 4.79 6.18 -5.19
C MET A 124 5.04 6.79 -6.58
N GLU A 125 3.96 7.18 -7.27
CA GLU A 125 4.04 7.83 -8.57
C GLU A 125 4.75 9.19 -8.48
N GLN A 126 4.51 9.98 -7.43
CA GLN A 126 5.21 11.25 -7.19
C GLN A 126 6.70 11.03 -6.87
N GLU A 127 7.01 10.04 -6.05
CA GLU A 127 8.39 9.68 -5.70
C GLU A 127 9.22 9.37 -6.96
N LEU A 128 8.66 8.56 -7.87
CA LEU A 128 9.30 8.18 -9.12
C LEU A 128 9.54 9.36 -10.10
N GLN A 129 8.91 10.51 -9.91
CA GLN A 129 9.17 11.71 -10.71
C GLN A 129 10.43 12.47 -10.26
N LYS A 130 11.03 12.13 -9.12
CA LYS A 130 12.23 12.80 -8.65
C LYS A 130 13.42 12.58 -9.58
N ASP A 131 14.31 13.56 -9.64
CA ASP A 131 15.46 13.54 -10.55
C ASP A 131 16.40 12.34 -10.31
N ILE A 132 16.48 11.82 -9.09
CA ILE A 132 17.32 10.68 -8.74
C ILE A 132 16.95 9.40 -9.51
N TYR A 133 15.70 9.26 -9.93
CA TYR A 133 15.20 8.08 -10.65
C TYR A 133 15.29 8.19 -12.17
N LYS A 134 15.45 9.41 -12.71
CA LYS A 134 15.39 9.65 -14.16
C LYS A 134 16.40 8.80 -14.94
N GLY A 135 15.87 8.06 -15.93
CA GLY A 135 16.65 7.17 -16.79
C GLY A 135 17.21 5.93 -16.12
N LYS A 136 16.83 5.67 -14.87
CA LYS A 136 17.28 4.53 -14.07
C LYS A 136 16.12 3.67 -13.54
N VAL A 137 15.02 4.31 -13.24
CA VAL A 137 13.77 3.65 -12.80
C VAL A 137 12.63 4.20 -13.64
N SER A 138 11.77 3.32 -14.13
CA SER A 138 10.59 3.72 -14.90
C SER A 138 9.69 4.62 -14.07
N PRO A 139 9.22 5.75 -14.61
CA PRO A 139 8.28 6.63 -13.93
C PRO A 139 6.87 6.03 -13.82
N GLU A 140 6.60 4.94 -14.55
CA GLU A 140 5.30 4.30 -14.61
C GLU A 140 5.25 3.04 -13.76
N LEU A 141 4.18 2.89 -12.97
CA LEU A 141 3.89 1.69 -12.21
C LEU A 141 2.95 0.76 -12.98
N ASN A 142 3.32 -0.51 -13.13
CA ASN A 142 2.39 -1.53 -13.60
C ASN A 142 1.47 -1.94 -12.45
N LYS A 143 0.21 -1.52 -12.49
CA LYS A 143 -0.76 -1.72 -11.39
C LYS A 143 -1.70 -2.88 -11.67
N LYS A 144 -1.80 -3.80 -10.69
CA LYS A 144 -2.75 -4.92 -10.70
C LYS A 144 -3.50 -4.95 -9.36
N TYR A 145 -4.72 -5.49 -9.36
CA TYR A 145 -5.62 -5.46 -8.22
C TYR A 145 -6.13 -6.88 -7.90
N GLY A 146 -5.97 -7.28 -6.66
CA GLY A 146 -6.33 -8.62 -6.17
C GLY A 146 -7.63 -8.65 -5.35
N ASP A 147 -8.29 -7.50 -5.14
CA ASP A 147 -9.54 -7.32 -4.37
C ASP A 147 -9.48 -7.90 -2.93
N ASP A 148 -8.28 -7.97 -2.34
CA ASP A 148 -8.00 -8.68 -1.08
C ASP A 148 -8.48 -10.14 -1.08
N GLU A 149 -8.61 -10.75 -2.25
CA GLU A 149 -8.92 -12.15 -2.42
C GLU A 149 -7.66 -12.94 -2.80
N ALA A 150 -7.36 -14.00 -2.05
CA ALA A 150 -6.14 -14.81 -2.28
C ALA A 150 -6.06 -15.36 -3.71
N THR A 151 -7.16 -15.88 -4.26
CA THR A 151 -7.20 -16.43 -5.62
C THR A 151 -6.96 -15.36 -6.69
N LYS A 152 -7.56 -14.18 -6.55
CA LYS A 152 -7.35 -13.07 -7.48
C LYS A 152 -5.92 -12.54 -7.37
N SER A 153 -5.43 -12.35 -6.15
CA SER A 153 -4.04 -11.91 -5.91
C SER A 153 -3.03 -12.88 -6.52
N THR A 154 -3.25 -14.19 -6.37
CA THR A 154 -2.43 -15.23 -7.02
C THR A 154 -2.46 -15.09 -8.54
N THR A 155 -3.64 -14.89 -9.13
CA THR A 155 -3.79 -14.70 -10.58
C THR A 155 -3.03 -13.47 -11.08
N GLN A 156 -3.11 -12.38 -10.35
CA GLN A 156 -2.38 -11.13 -10.70
C GLN A 156 -0.87 -11.28 -10.54
N ALA A 157 -0.41 -11.98 -9.50
CA ALA A 157 1.01 -12.28 -9.33
C ALA A 157 1.55 -13.16 -10.47
N GLN A 158 0.78 -14.18 -10.90
CA GLN A 158 1.09 -15.00 -12.07
C GLN A 158 1.13 -14.18 -13.37
N ALA A 159 0.25 -13.17 -13.50
CA ALA A 159 0.26 -12.28 -14.65
C ALA A 159 1.56 -11.43 -14.69
N PHE A 160 2.07 -10.93 -13.56
CA PHE A 160 3.38 -10.26 -13.53
C PHE A 160 4.51 -11.17 -14.01
N LEU A 161 4.53 -12.44 -13.58
CA LEU A 161 5.50 -13.43 -14.05
C LEU A 161 5.41 -13.67 -15.57
N ALA A 162 4.21 -13.85 -16.08
CA ALA A 162 3.98 -14.16 -17.50
C ALA A 162 4.34 -12.99 -18.41
N GLU A 163 4.04 -11.77 -17.99
CA GLU A 163 4.35 -10.55 -18.73
C GLU A 163 5.84 -10.18 -18.69
N ASN A 164 6.56 -10.63 -17.65
CA ASN A 164 8.00 -10.38 -17.46
C ASN A 164 8.39 -8.91 -17.66
N ASN A 165 7.57 -8.00 -17.15
CA ASN A 165 7.68 -6.56 -17.38
C ASN A 165 7.90 -5.76 -16.10
N VAL A 166 8.26 -6.42 -14.99
CA VAL A 166 8.61 -5.81 -13.70
C VAL A 166 9.83 -6.51 -13.10
N ASP A 167 10.65 -5.75 -12.40
CA ASP A 167 11.83 -6.24 -11.69
C ASP A 167 11.58 -6.34 -10.18
N ALA A 168 10.57 -5.61 -9.68
CA ALA A 168 10.04 -5.77 -8.33
C ALA A 168 8.52 -5.56 -8.29
N ILE A 169 7.87 -6.24 -7.35
CA ILE A 169 6.45 -6.06 -7.01
C ILE A 169 6.38 -5.43 -5.62
N ILE A 170 5.65 -4.32 -5.53
CA ILE A 170 5.23 -3.69 -4.28
C ILE A 170 3.81 -4.15 -3.99
N SER A 171 3.57 -4.76 -2.83
CA SER A 171 2.21 -5.16 -2.46
C SER A 171 1.81 -4.53 -1.12
N PRO A 172 1.03 -3.42 -1.16
CA PRO A 172 0.55 -2.73 0.03
C PRO A 172 -0.68 -3.42 0.67
N THR A 173 -0.75 -4.74 0.60
CA THR A 173 -1.81 -5.56 1.20
C THR A 173 -1.27 -6.90 1.67
N THR A 174 -1.66 -7.34 2.86
CA THR A 174 -1.22 -8.61 3.44
C THR A 174 -1.64 -9.82 2.60
N VAL A 175 -2.80 -9.78 1.95
CA VAL A 175 -3.27 -10.84 1.06
C VAL A 175 -2.45 -10.87 -0.22
N GLY A 176 -2.21 -9.71 -0.81
CA GLY A 176 -1.43 -9.59 -2.05
C GLY A 176 0.02 -10.02 -1.88
N ILE A 177 0.69 -9.55 -0.81
CA ILE A 177 2.10 -9.89 -0.59
C ILE A 177 2.29 -11.39 -0.30
N ALA A 178 1.37 -12.01 0.45
CA ALA A 178 1.42 -13.45 0.71
C ALA A 178 1.24 -14.26 -0.59
N ALA A 179 0.25 -13.91 -1.42
CA ALA A 179 0.01 -14.56 -2.69
C ALA A 179 1.18 -14.39 -3.68
N ALA A 180 1.72 -13.17 -3.80
CA ALA A 180 2.88 -12.90 -4.65
C ALA A 180 4.12 -13.66 -4.18
N GLY A 181 4.38 -13.70 -2.87
CA GLY A 181 5.51 -14.43 -2.28
C GLY A 181 5.45 -15.93 -2.59
N GLU A 182 4.28 -16.54 -2.50
CA GLU A 182 4.09 -17.94 -2.86
C GLU A 182 4.35 -18.19 -4.35
N VAL A 183 3.76 -17.38 -5.23
CA VAL A 183 3.92 -17.48 -6.68
C VAL A 183 5.37 -17.34 -7.10
N LEU A 184 6.07 -16.28 -6.62
CA LEU A 184 7.46 -16.02 -6.95
C LEU A 184 8.39 -17.12 -6.43
N THR A 185 8.13 -17.64 -5.24
CA THR A 185 8.91 -18.73 -4.63
C THR A 185 8.76 -20.03 -5.42
N GLN A 186 7.53 -20.40 -5.78
CA GLN A 186 7.26 -21.61 -6.58
C GLN A 186 7.89 -21.54 -7.97
N ALA A 187 7.86 -20.35 -8.59
CA ALA A 187 8.48 -20.11 -9.88
C ALA A 187 10.01 -19.95 -9.83
N LYS A 188 10.61 -19.84 -8.63
CA LYS A 188 12.02 -19.46 -8.43
C LYS A 188 12.38 -18.19 -9.21
N SER A 189 11.50 -17.20 -9.15
CA SER A 189 11.65 -15.94 -9.87
C SER A 189 12.67 -15.03 -9.21
N ASP A 190 13.38 -14.25 -10.01
CA ASP A 190 14.28 -13.19 -9.54
C ASP A 190 13.57 -11.88 -9.23
N ILE A 191 12.27 -11.75 -9.58
CA ILE A 191 11.45 -10.57 -9.26
C ILE A 191 11.45 -10.37 -7.75
N LYS A 192 11.81 -9.15 -7.32
CA LYS A 192 11.82 -8.79 -5.90
C LYS A 192 10.41 -8.51 -5.40
N LEU A 193 10.21 -8.67 -4.08
CA LEU A 193 8.91 -8.45 -3.45
C LEU A 193 9.08 -7.61 -2.19
N THR A 194 8.33 -6.54 -2.09
CA THR A 194 8.23 -5.72 -0.87
C THR A 194 6.80 -5.27 -0.65
N GLY A 195 6.49 -4.75 0.53
CA GLY A 195 5.15 -4.26 0.86
C GLY A 195 4.94 -4.12 2.36
N LEU A 196 3.69 -4.10 2.75
CA LEU A 196 3.22 -3.97 4.14
C LEU A 196 2.58 -5.27 4.63
#